data_3167f76235afaf89881178f88b4d01c4
#
_entry.id   3167f76235afaf89881178f88b4d01c4
#
_cell.length_a   1.000
_cell.length_b   1.000
_cell.length_c   1.000
_cell.angle_alpha   90.00
_cell.angle_beta   90.00
_cell.angle_gamma   90.00
#
_symmetry.space_group_name_H-M   'P 1'
#
loop_
_entity.id
_entity.type
_entity.pdbx_description
1 polymer ?
#
loop_
_entity_poly.entity_id
_entity_poly.type
_entity_poly.pdbx_seq_one_letter_code
_entity_poly.pdbx_strand_id
1 'polypeptide(L)'
;MRPDAQALVKFLCLNIKVYILKLFMTVDRNSLQFDNRDGAAGSGGPVNLGSRPGKPTPSQGSRIASAVLSPAVQLWLRSQVQQVDELKVKIEGSDRQIFSGAIPKVTAAASGAVYKGLHLTEVALEGCGIRINLGQALKGQPLRLVESVPVAGVLRLSQADLNASLKAPLLADALSEFLRTMLPLTDREKSLKLQNSQIAIEAGVLTLSAAILRAGGRQIPLVLRTGLRMASGRELMFEAPEIEMDGELKSSDFNGFKIDFGPEVEIEELILSPGEIVCRGGIRVLP
;
A
#
# COMPACT_ATOMS: atom_id res chain seq x y z
N MET A 1 -21.13 -5.76 18.71
CA MET A 1 -19.96 -5.42 17.90
C MET A 1 -20.48 -4.97 16.54
N ARG A 2 -20.45 -3.68 16.22
CA ARG A 2 -21.08 -3.14 15.02
C ARG A 2 -20.12 -3.26 13.82
N PRO A 3 -20.56 -3.73 12.65
CA PRO A 3 -19.70 -4.08 11.50
C PRO A 3 -19.03 -2.87 10.81
N ASP A 4 -19.43 -1.64 11.13
CA ASP A 4 -19.17 -0.47 10.28
C ASP A 4 -17.81 0.20 10.50
N ALA A 5 -17.24 0.12 11.71
CA ALA A 5 -15.88 0.63 11.98
C ALA A 5 -14.78 -0.22 11.34
N GLN A 6 -15.06 -1.49 11.10
CA GLN A 6 -14.18 -2.37 10.35
C GLN A 6 -14.10 -2.01 8.85
N ALA A 7 -15.10 -1.33 8.30
CA ALA A 7 -15.13 -0.94 6.91
C ALA A 7 -14.05 0.09 6.59
N LEU A 8 -13.78 1.05 7.49
CA LEU A 8 -12.81 2.12 7.30
C LEU A 8 -11.39 1.59 7.17
N VAL A 9 -11.02 0.71 8.07
CA VAL A 9 -9.66 0.20 8.16
C VAL A 9 -9.44 -0.94 7.19
N LYS A 10 -10.44 -1.81 7.02
CA LYS A 10 -10.48 -2.73 5.87
C LYS A 10 -10.34 -1.97 4.56
N PHE A 11 -10.86 -0.76 4.49
CA PHE A 11 -10.81 0.09 3.32
C PHE A 11 -9.43 0.76 3.14
N LEU A 12 -8.77 1.26 4.19
CA LEU A 12 -7.38 1.74 4.11
C LEU A 12 -6.42 0.58 3.85
N CYS A 13 -6.52 -0.50 4.61
CA CYS A 13 -5.72 -1.71 4.39
C CYS A 13 -6.12 -2.44 3.12
N LEU A 14 -7.42 -2.49 2.76
CA LEU A 14 -7.88 -3.09 1.51
C LEU A 14 -7.41 -2.27 0.30
N ASN A 15 -7.30 -0.94 0.39
CA ASN A 15 -6.75 -0.14 -0.70
C ASN A 15 -5.24 -0.26 -0.80
N ILE A 16 -4.50 -0.32 0.31
CA ILE A 16 -3.09 -0.69 0.31
C ILE A 16 -2.94 -2.15 -0.15
N LYS A 17 -3.78 -3.06 0.32
CA LYS A 17 -3.85 -4.46 -0.10
C LYS A 17 -4.25 -4.62 -1.57
N VAL A 18 -5.27 -3.90 -2.04
CA VAL A 18 -5.69 -3.86 -3.45
C VAL A 18 -4.62 -3.20 -4.33
N TYR A 19 -3.87 -2.23 -3.80
CA TYR A 19 -2.73 -1.64 -4.50
C TYR A 19 -1.60 -2.66 -4.67
N ILE A 20 -1.23 -3.36 -3.61
CA ILE A 20 -0.25 -4.45 -3.66
C ILE A 20 -0.79 -5.62 -4.49
N LEU A 21 -2.07 -5.96 -4.37
CA LEU A 21 -2.73 -7.00 -5.16
C LEU A 21 -2.80 -6.61 -6.65
N LYS A 22 -3.17 -5.37 -6.98
CA LYS A 22 -3.12 -4.85 -8.36
C LYS A 22 -1.69 -4.76 -8.88
N LEU A 23 -0.72 -4.50 -8.01
CA LEU A 23 0.71 -4.55 -8.32
C LEU A 23 1.13 -5.91 -8.90
N PHE A 24 0.53 -6.99 -8.41
CA PHE A 24 0.83 -8.36 -8.83
C PHE A 24 -0.16 -8.95 -9.84
N MET A 25 -1.36 -8.38 -10.00
CA MET A 25 -2.45 -9.02 -10.76
C MET A 25 -2.77 -8.43 -12.13
N THR A 26 -2.27 -7.24 -12.50
CA THR A 26 -2.68 -6.63 -13.77
C THR A 26 -1.49 -6.37 -14.69
N VAL A 27 -0.99 -7.41 -15.31
CA VAL A 27 -0.25 -7.28 -16.57
C VAL A 27 -1.29 -7.31 -17.69
N ASP A 28 -1.58 -6.15 -18.27
CA ASP A 28 -2.57 -6.00 -19.31
C ASP A 28 -2.09 -6.65 -20.63
N ARG A 29 -3.06 -7.18 -21.41
CA ARG A 29 -2.86 -7.95 -22.64
C ARG A 29 -2.05 -7.27 -23.74
N ASN A 30 -1.83 -5.95 -23.67
CA ASN A 30 -1.25 -5.18 -24.78
C ASN A 30 0.28 -5.01 -24.75
N SER A 31 0.97 -5.43 -23.70
CA SER A 31 2.43 -5.23 -23.57
C SER A 31 3.27 -6.48 -23.88
N LEU A 32 2.64 -7.59 -24.29
CA LEU A 32 3.34 -8.83 -24.64
C LEU A 32 3.34 -9.16 -26.14
N GLN A 33 3.18 -8.16 -27.01
CA GLN A 33 3.40 -8.37 -28.45
C GLN A 33 4.89 -8.26 -28.75
N PHE A 34 5.57 -9.39 -28.63
CA PHE A 34 6.92 -9.55 -29.20
C PHE A 34 6.79 -9.51 -30.73
N ASP A 35 7.27 -8.44 -31.35
CA ASP A 35 7.43 -8.35 -32.79
C ASP A 35 8.52 -9.33 -33.24
N ASN A 36 8.10 -10.42 -33.81
CA ASN A 36 8.94 -11.47 -34.30
C ASN A 36 9.29 -11.19 -35.78
N ARG A 37 10.13 -10.17 -36.03
CA ARG A 37 10.76 -9.90 -37.32
C ARG A 37 12.25 -9.66 -37.08
N ASP A 38 13.04 -10.62 -37.41
CA ASP A 38 14.08 -10.56 -38.40
C ASP A 38 14.91 -11.86 -38.34
N GLY A 39 14.60 -12.73 -39.27
CA GLY A 39 15.51 -13.74 -39.69
C GLY A 39 16.28 -13.22 -40.91
N ALA A 40 17.58 -13.40 -40.97
CA ALA A 40 18.24 -13.90 -42.15
C ALA A 40 19.76 -13.76 -42.08
N ALA A 41 20.40 -14.89 -42.14
CA ALA A 41 21.54 -15.24 -43.03
C ALA A 41 22.86 -14.45 -42.97
N GLY A 42 23.93 -15.17 -42.69
CA GLY A 42 25.31 -14.71 -42.94
C GLY A 42 26.34 -15.72 -42.48
N SER A 43 26.59 -16.69 -43.32
CA SER A 43 27.72 -17.55 -43.64
C SER A 43 29.08 -17.33 -42.96
N GLY A 44 29.68 -18.43 -42.49
CA GLY A 44 30.95 -18.91 -43.00
C GLY A 44 32.24 -18.63 -42.25
N GLY A 45 32.88 -19.70 -41.79
CA GLY A 45 34.33 -19.81 -41.78
C GLY A 45 35.02 -20.01 -40.43
N PRO A 46 36.18 -20.63 -40.37
CA PRO A 46 36.30 -21.90 -39.70
C PRO A 46 37.22 -21.92 -38.46
N VAL A 47 37.02 -22.95 -37.65
CA VAL A 47 37.95 -23.71 -36.80
C VAL A 47 39.18 -23.02 -36.21
N ASN A 48 39.25 -23.00 -34.89
CA ASN A 48 40.52 -23.29 -34.24
C ASN A 48 40.30 -24.13 -32.95
N LEU A 49 41.01 -25.27 -32.95
CA LEU A 49 41.14 -26.19 -31.83
C LEU A 49 42.13 -25.62 -30.79
N GLY A 50 41.81 -25.80 -29.53
CA GLY A 50 42.85 -25.86 -28.54
C GLY A 50 42.48 -25.33 -27.17
N SER A 51 42.43 -26.24 -26.21
CA SER A 51 42.88 -26.09 -24.83
C SER A 51 41.86 -26.12 -23.72
N ARG A 52 41.86 -27.24 -23.04
CA ARG A 52 41.75 -27.56 -21.61
C ARG A 52 40.50 -27.23 -20.83
N PRO A 53 39.99 -28.19 -20.02
CA PRO A 53 38.80 -28.02 -19.19
C PRO A 53 39.13 -27.18 -17.95
N GLY A 54 38.69 -25.94 -17.99
CA GLY A 54 38.58 -25.10 -16.80
C GLY A 54 37.40 -25.56 -15.94
N LYS A 55 37.60 -25.60 -14.63
CA LYS A 55 36.57 -25.85 -13.61
C LYS A 55 35.27 -25.10 -13.93
N PRO A 56 34.08 -25.70 -13.73
CA PRO A 56 32.84 -24.99 -13.91
C PRO A 56 32.74 -23.89 -12.83
N THR A 57 32.93 -22.66 -13.22
CA THR A 57 32.48 -21.48 -12.50
C THR A 57 30.95 -21.59 -12.40
N PRO A 58 30.33 -21.29 -11.24
CA PRO A 58 28.89 -21.31 -11.15
C PRO A 58 28.33 -20.34 -12.20
N SER A 59 27.58 -20.87 -13.14
CA SER A 59 26.95 -20.13 -14.21
C SER A 59 26.11 -19.01 -13.59
N GLN A 60 26.55 -17.78 -13.79
CA GLN A 60 25.67 -16.60 -13.59
C GLN A 60 24.52 -16.80 -14.59
N GLY A 61 23.42 -17.36 -14.12
CA GLY A 61 22.21 -17.51 -14.92
C GLY A 61 21.88 -16.16 -15.53
N SER A 62 21.54 -16.16 -16.82
CA SER A 62 21.10 -14.97 -17.54
C SER A 62 20.06 -14.21 -16.72
N ARG A 63 20.15 -12.88 -16.66
CA ARG A 63 19.25 -11.98 -15.94
C ARG A 63 18.49 -11.07 -16.90
N ILE A 64 18.32 -11.47 -18.13
CA ILE A 64 17.67 -10.69 -19.18
C ILE A 64 16.19 -10.47 -18.81
N ALA A 65 15.50 -11.50 -18.34
CA ALA A 65 14.10 -11.39 -17.96
C ALA A 65 13.87 -10.37 -16.84
N SER A 66 14.70 -10.37 -15.80
CA SER A 66 14.58 -9.37 -14.71
C SER A 66 14.90 -7.95 -15.18
N ALA A 67 15.86 -7.80 -16.10
CA ALA A 67 16.24 -6.52 -16.68
C ALA A 67 15.11 -5.89 -17.54
N VAL A 68 14.31 -6.74 -18.21
CA VAL A 68 13.18 -6.28 -19.02
C VAL A 68 11.91 -6.10 -18.17
N LEU A 69 11.63 -7.02 -17.24
CA LEU A 69 10.41 -7.00 -16.43
C LEU A 69 10.40 -5.86 -15.42
N SER A 70 11.54 -5.52 -14.80
CA SER A 70 11.59 -4.44 -13.80
C SER A 70 11.13 -3.09 -14.37
N PRO A 71 11.63 -2.61 -15.52
CA PRO A 71 11.14 -1.38 -16.14
C PRO A 71 9.66 -1.46 -16.55
N ALA A 72 9.21 -2.60 -17.08
CA ALA A 72 7.82 -2.79 -17.49
C ALA A 72 6.86 -2.69 -16.30
N VAL A 73 7.19 -3.36 -15.20
CA VAL A 73 6.43 -3.29 -13.94
C VAL A 73 6.49 -1.87 -13.36
N GLN A 74 7.63 -1.21 -13.42
CA GLN A 74 7.78 0.17 -12.96
C GLN A 74 6.91 1.14 -13.77
N LEU A 75 6.89 1.02 -15.09
CA LEU A 75 6.06 1.86 -15.96
C LEU A 75 4.58 1.61 -15.70
N TRP A 76 4.19 0.36 -15.56
CA TRP A 76 2.82 -0.01 -15.22
C TRP A 76 2.40 0.55 -13.86
N LEU A 77 3.24 0.42 -12.83
CA LEU A 77 2.99 1.01 -11.51
C LEU A 77 2.80 2.52 -11.59
N ARG A 78 3.65 3.18 -12.37
CA ARG A 78 3.55 4.62 -12.58
C ARG A 78 2.22 5.01 -13.22
N SER A 79 1.63 4.16 -14.06
CA SER A 79 0.31 4.39 -14.64
C SER A 79 -0.87 4.22 -13.67
N GLN A 80 -0.65 3.55 -12.53
CA GLN A 80 -1.70 3.31 -11.52
C GLN A 80 -1.80 4.43 -10.47
N VAL A 81 -0.79 5.27 -10.36
CA VAL A 81 -0.76 6.42 -9.44
C VAL A 81 -1.03 7.72 -10.18
N GLN A 82 -1.65 8.68 -9.50
CA GLN A 82 -1.92 10.00 -10.07
C GLN A 82 -0.62 10.81 -10.21
N GLN A 83 0.27 10.64 -9.23
CA GLN A 83 1.59 11.27 -9.18
C GLN A 83 2.56 10.36 -8.44
N VAL A 84 3.83 10.43 -8.78
CA VAL A 84 4.94 9.82 -8.03
C VAL A 84 6.22 10.58 -8.40
N ASP A 85 6.96 11.00 -7.40
CA ASP A 85 8.21 11.73 -7.63
C ASP A 85 9.31 10.74 -8.00
N GLU A 86 9.49 9.71 -7.21
CA GLU A 86 10.43 8.63 -7.51
C GLU A 86 9.74 7.27 -7.34
N LEU A 87 9.99 6.37 -8.29
CA LEU A 87 9.52 4.99 -8.22
C LEU A 87 10.65 4.08 -8.68
N LYS A 88 11.05 3.15 -7.82
CA LYS A 88 12.05 2.12 -8.09
C LYS A 88 11.42 0.76 -7.92
N VAL A 89 11.60 -0.10 -8.91
CA VAL A 89 11.19 -1.51 -8.84
C VAL A 89 12.35 -2.38 -9.25
N LYS A 90 12.61 -3.42 -8.46
CA LYS A 90 13.64 -4.41 -8.76
C LYS A 90 13.06 -5.81 -8.62
N ILE A 91 13.18 -6.60 -9.66
CA ILE A 91 12.81 -8.01 -9.67
C ILE A 91 14.10 -8.81 -9.68
N GLU A 92 14.28 -9.70 -8.73
CA GLU A 92 15.43 -10.56 -8.60
C GLU A 92 15.04 -12.00 -8.93
N GLY A 93 15.85 -12.66 -9.74
CA GLY A 93 15.67 -14.04 -10.15
C GLY A 93 16.48 -14.36 -11.38
N SER A 94 16.75 -15.65 -11.61
CA SER A 94 17.29 -16.12 -12.88
C SER A 94 16.18 -16.21 -13.93
N ASP A 95 16.52 -16.08 -15.20
CA ASP A 95 15.55 -16.19 -16.29
C ASP A 95 14.74 -17.49 -16.23
N ARG A 96 15.38 -18.61 -15.89
CA ARG A 96 14.72 -19.90 -15.73
C ARG A 96 13.64 -19.87 -14.63
N GLN A 97 13.93 -19.23 -13.51
CA GLN A 97 12.95 -19.09 -12.41
C GLN A 97 11.77 -18.21 -12.85
N ILE A 98 12.06 -17.05 -13.42
CA ILE A 98 11.03 -16.10 -13.84
C ILE A 98 10.12 -16.73 -14.90
N PHE A 99 10.70 -17.38 -15.94
CA PHE A 99 9.91 -18.06 -16.97
C PHE A 99 9.13 -19.28 -16.44
N SER A 100 9.55 -19.89 -15.34
CA SER A 100 8.74 -20.91 -14.64
C SER A 100 7.62 -20.32 -13.76
N GLY A 101 7.51 -19.00 -13.68
CA GLY A 101 6.55 -18.31 -12.82
C GLY A 101 7.00 -18.16 -11.36
N ALA A 102 8.27 -18.46 -11.06
CA ALA A 102 8.84 -18.29 -9.72
C ALA A 102 9.69 -17.01 -9.68
N ILE A 103 9.32 -16.06 -8.84
CA ILE A 103 10.06 -14.82 -8.63
C ILE A 103 10.58 -14.82 -7.19
N PRO A 104 11.88 -15.01 -6.98
CA PRO A 104 12.46 -15.12 -5.64
C PRO A 104 12.23 -13.87 -4.79
N LYS A 105 12.39 -12.67 -5.38
CA LYS A 105 12.27 -11.42 -4.65
C LYS A 105 11.86 -10.27 -5.57
N VAL A 106 10.96 -9.44 -5.07
CA VAL A 106 10.60 -8.14 -5.67
C VAL A 106 10.72 -7.08 -4.60
N THR A 107 11.38 -5.97 -4.92
CA THR A 107 11.38 -4.77 -4.09
C THR A 107 10.74 -3.63 -4.87
N ALA A 108 9.94 -2.82 -4.19
CA ALA A 108 9.36 -1.60 -4.73
C ALA A 108 9.54 -0.47 -3.72
N ALA A 109 10.00 0.68 -4.17
CA ALA A 109 10.10 1.88 -3.34
C ALA A 109 9.55 3.08 -4.11
N ALA A 110 8.77 3.91 -3.44
CA ALA A 110 8.20 5.12 -4.00
C ALA A 110 8.28 6.27 -3.01
N SER A 111 8.47 7.49 -3.52
CA SER A 111 8.36 8.73 -2.76
C SER A 111 7.42 9.71 -3.46
N GLY A 112 6.73 10.55 -2.68
CA GLY A 112 5.76 11.52 -3.18
C GLY A 112 4.63 10.90 -4.02
N ALA A 113 4.19 9.70 -3.65
CA ALA A 113 3.16 9.00 -4.41
C ALA A 113 1.76 9.49 -4.04
N VAL A 114 0.91 9.73 -5.06
CA VAL A 114 -0.50 10.07 -4.87
C VAL A 114 -1.37 8.99 -5.50
N TYR A 115 -2.16 8.31 -4.68
CA TYR A 115 -3.09 7.27 -5.10
C TYR A 115 -4.51 7.57 -4.63
N LYS A 116 -5.45 7.75 -5.57
CA LYS A 116 -6.84 8.14 -5.28
C LYS A 116 -6.96 9.34 -4.31
N GLY A 117 -6.05 10.30 -4.44
CA GLY A 117 -5.97 11.48 -3.60
C GLY A 117 -5.27 11.26 -2.25
N LEU A 118 -4.84 10.03 -1.93
CA LEU A 118 -4.00 9.75 -0.76
C LEU A 118 -2.54 10.04 -1.10
N HIS A 119 -1.93 10.94 -0.34
CA HIS A 119 -0.53 11.32 -0.46
C HIS A 119 0.31 10.42 0.47
N LEU A 120 1.31 9.77 -0.10
CA LEU A 120 2.23 8.88 0.59
C LEU A 120 3.63 9.47 0.48
N THR A 121 4.23 9.82 1.62
CA THR A 121 5.58 10.43 1.65
C THR A 121 6.62 9.44 1.14
N GLU A 122 6.69 8.27 1.76
CA GLU A 122 7.57 7.18 1.35
C GLU A 122 6.93 5.83 1.59
N VAL A 123 7.12 4.93 0.64
CA VAL A 123 6.72 3.51 0.75
C VAL A 123 7.86 2.66 0.27
N ALA A 124 8.25 1.67 1.06
CA ALA A 124 9.19 0.63 0.65
C ALA A 124 8.57 -0.74 0.95
N LEU A 125 8.57 -1.62 -0.05
CA LEU A 125 7.94 -2.94 0.00
C LEU A 125 8.92 -4.00 -0.49
N GLU A 126 8.87 -5.17 0.14
CA GLU A 126 9.64 -6.34 -0.23
C GLU A 126 8.77 -7.59 -0.18
N GLY A 127 8.63 -8.29 -1.31
CA GLY A 127 7.96 -9.58 -1.41
C GLY A 127 8.94 -10.67 -1.79
N CYS A 128 8.87 -11.81 -1.13
CA CYS A 128 9.72 -12.96 -1.38
C CYS A 128 8.91 -14.21 -1.73
N GLY A 129 9.52 -15.12 -2.54
CA GLY A 129 8.94 -16.42 -2.85
C GLY A 129 7.66 -16.33 -3.68
N ILE A 130 7.56 -15.36 -4.59
CA ILE A 130 6.35 -15.10 -5.37
C ILE A 130 6.17 -16.17 -6.43
N ARG A 131 4.98 -16.75 -6.52
CA ARG A 131 4.60 -17.68 -7.59
C ARG A 131 3.41 -17.18 -8.37
N ILE A 132 3.57 -17.13 -9.70
CA ILE A 132 2.54 -16.67 -10.64
C ILE A 132 2.23 -17.77 -11.67
N ASN A 133 1.01 -17.76 -12.20
CA ASN A 133 0.55 -18.69 -13.24
C ASN A 133 1.05 -18.30 -14.64
N LEU A 134 2.34 -17.97 -14.81
CA LEU A 134 2.88 -17.41 -16.04
C LEU A 134 2.57 -18.28 -17.27
N GLY A 135 2.70 -19.61 -17.17
CA GLY A 135 2.39 -20.53 -18.28
C GLY A 135 0.92 -20.50 -18.73
N GLN A 136 -0.01 -20.17 -17.83
CA GLN A 136 -1.43 -19.99 -18.15
C GLN A 136 -1.69 -18.59 -18.72
N ALA A 137 -1.00 -17.58 -18.16
CA ALA A 137 -1.07 -16.21 -18.64
C ALA A 137 -0.62 -16.08 -20.10
N LEU A 138 0.45 -16.79 -20.50
CA LEU A 138 0.90 -16.86 -21.89
C LEU A 138 -0.11 -17.52 -22.83
N LYS A 139 -1.04 -18.33 -22.30
CA LYS A 139 -2.18 -18.93 -23.05
C LYS A 139 -3.43 -18.05 -23.01
N GLY A 140 -3.32 -16.79 -22.59
CA GLY A 140 -4.40 -15.82 -22.57
C GLY A 140 -5.28 -15.84 -21.32
N GLN A 141 -4.91 -16.57 -20.26
CA GLN A 141 -5.58 -16.48 -18.96
C GLN A 141 -5.08 -15.27 -18.17
N PRO A 142 -5.88 -14.70 -17.24
CA PRO A 142 -5.41 -13.64 -16.36
C PRO A 142 -4.21 -14.06 -15.54
N LEU A 143 -3.23 -13.17 -15.39
CA LEU A 143 -2.10 -13.38 -14.48
C LEU A 143 -2.61 -13.37 -13.04
N ARG A 144 -2.23 -14.38 -12.26
CA ARG A 144 -2.63 -14.53 -10.84
C ARG A 144 -1.46 -15.07 -10.01
N LEU A 145 -1.50 -14.76 -8.73
CA LEU A 145 -0.69 -15.47 -7.75
C LEU A 145 -1.20 -16.92 -7.62
N VAL A 146 -0.28 -17.85 -7.45
CA VAL A 146 -0.58 -19.27 -7.24
C VAL A 146 -0.71 -19.59 -5.75
N GLU A 147 0.00 -18.87 -4.92
CA GLU A 147 0.03 -19.01 -3.47
C GLU A 147 0.08 -17.64 -2.79
N SER A 148 -0.23 -17.59 -1.50
CA SER A 148 -0.16 -16.34 -0.74
C SER A 148 1.28 -15.89 -0.58
N VAL A 149 1.51 -14.57 -0.72
CA VAL A 149 2.85 -13.97 -0.67
C VAL A 149 2.96 -13.07 0.55
N PRO A 150 3.94 -13.30 1.44
CA PRO A 150 4.27 -12.34 2.48
C PRO A 150 5.00 -11.14 1.86
N VAL A 151 4.55 -9.94 2.20
CA VAL A 151 5.17 -8.68 1.77
C VAL A 151 5.47 -7.86 3.01
N ALA A 152 6.73 -7.63 3.29
CA ALA A 152 7.18 -6.70 4.33
C ALA A 152 7.21 -5.27 3.78
N GLY A 153 7.01 -4.29 4.65
CA GLY A 153 6.99 -2.89 4.22
C GLY A 153 7.25 -1.87 5.31
N VAL A 154 7.65 -0.70 4.85
CA VAL A 154 7.75 0.52 5.64
C VAL A 154 6.94 1.60 4.94
N LEU A 155 6.08 2.28 5.68
CA LEU A 155 5.29 3.42 5.24
C LEU A 155 5.65 4.62 6.10
N ARG A 156 5.97 5.76 5.48
CA ARG A 156 6.13 7.06 6.12
C ARG A 156 5.07 8.01 5.60
N LEU A 157 4.42 8.72 6.51
CA LEU A 157 3.42 9.74 6.21
C LEU A 157 3.77 11.02 6.93
N SER A 158 4.12 12.05 6.19
CA SER A 158 4.30 13.39 6.74
C SER A 158 2.94 14.01 7.12
N GLN A 159 2.94 14.88 8.10
CA GLN A 159 1.75 15.66 8.47
C GLN A 159 1.19 16.44 7.27
N ALA A 160 2.06 16.97 6.41
CA ALA A 160 1.64 17.70 5.22
C ALA A 160 0.89 16.81 4.23
N ASP A 161 1.41 15.62 3.94
CA ASP A 161 0.79 14.65 3.03
C ASP A 161 -0.51 14.08 3.61
N LEU A 162 -0.53 13.83 4.92
CA LEU A 162 -1.74 13.37 5.60
C LEU A 162 -2.83 14.44 5.52
N ASN A 163 -2.50 15.72 5.72
CA ASN A 163 -3.44 16.84 5.58
C ASN A 163 -3.90 17.03 4.12
N ALA A 164 -3.02 16.84 3.14
CA ALA A 164 -3.41 16.85 1.74
C ALA A 164 -4.40 15.72 1.42
N SER A 165 -4.19 14.55 2.02
CA SER A 165 -5.04 13.36 1.87
C SER A 165 -6.44 13.52 2.47
N LEU A 166 -6.64 14.41 3.47
CA LEU A 166 -7.96 14.67 4.07
C LEU A 166 -8.98 15.22 3.06
N LYS A 167 -8.53 15.78 1.95
CA LYS A 167 -9.39 16.26 0.86
C LYS A 167 -9.87 15.14 -0.05
N ALA A 168 -9.25 13.97 0.00
CA ALA A 168 -9.66 12.81 -0.80
C ALA A 168 -10.99 12.26 -0.26
N PRO A 169 -11.99 12.02 -1.13
CA PRO A 169 -13.26 11.43 -0.70
C PRO A 169 -13.06 10.16 0.12
N LEU A 170 -12.09 9.34 -0.28
CA LEU A 170 -11.73 8.11 0.37
C LEU A 170 -11.43 8.28 1.87
N LEU A 171 -10.56 9.23 2.23
CA LEU A 171 -10.19 9.48 3.62
C LEU A 171 -11.25 10.29 4.37
N ALA A 172 -11.89 11.23 3.68
CA ALA A 172 -12.96 12.05 4.24
C ALA A 172 -14.19 11.22 4.67
N ASP A 173 -14.62 10.29 3.79
CA ASP A 173 -15.74 9.39 4.07
C ASP A 173 -15.37 8.44 5.21
N ALA A 174 -14.19 7.91 5.16
CA ALA A 174 -13.63 7.03 6.15
C ALA A 174 -13.56 7.69 7.53
N LEU A 175 -13.06 8.91 7.61
CA LEU A 175 -12.98 9.67 8.86
C LEU A 175 -14.37 10.05 9.38
N SER A 176 -15.29 10.41 8.48
CA SER A 176 -16.67 10.70 8.84
C SER A 176 -17.35 9.49 9.45
N GLU A 177 -17.16 8.29 8.88
CA GLU A 177 -17.70 7.03 9.41
C GLU A 177 -17.11 6.67 10.77
N PHE A 178 -15.80 6.83 10.92
CA PHE A 178 -15.10 6.63 12.18
C PHE A 178 -15.69 7.53 13.29
N LEU A 179 -15.82 8.83 13.03
CA LEU A 179 -16.37 9.76 14.00
C LEU A 179 -17.84 9.48 14.33
N ARG A 180 -18.63 8.98 13.36
CA ARG A 180 -20.01 8.55 13.63
C ARG A 180 -20.08 7.38 14.59
N THR A 181 -19.09 6.51 14.57
CA THR A 181 -19.00 5.38 15.52
C THR A 181 -18.62 5.87 16.93
N MET A 182 -17.79 6.91 16.99
CA MET A 182 -17.25 7.46 18.23
C MET A 182 -18.22 8.45 18.91
N LEU A 183 -19.01 9.19 18.13
CA LEU A 183 -19.88 10.24 18.68
C LEU A 183 -21.31 9.73 18.90
N PRO A 184 -21.98 10.10 20.03
CA PRO A 184 -23.39 9.81 20.25
C PRO A 184 -24.25 10.73 19.39
N LEU A 185 -24.28 10.47 18.08
CA LEU A 185 -25.04 11.27 17.13
C LEU A 185 -26.50 10.84 17.09
N THR A 186 -27.41 11.81 17.00
CA THR A 186 -28.84 11.55 16.81
C THR A 186 -29.14 11.11 15.38
N ASP A 187 -30.29 10.45 15.15
CA ASP A 187 -30.71 9.96 13.83
C ASP A 187 -30.76 11.05 12.75
N ARG A 188 -30.91 12.32 13.11
CA ARG A 188 -30.88 13.47 12.19
C ARG A 188 -29.46 13.83 11.72
N GLU A 189 -28.42 13.30 12.36
CA GLU A 189 -27.01 13.59 12.09
C GLU A 189 -26.32 12.45 11.31
N LYS A 190 -27.11 11.57 10.67
CA LYS A 190 -26.58 10.42 9.90
C LYS A 190 -25.67 10.81 8.74
N SER A 191 -25.75 12.03 8.23
CA SER A 191 -24.81 12.55 7.23
C SER A 191 -23.84 13.54 7.86
N LEU A 192 -22.86 13.03 8.61
CA LEU A 192 -21.79 13.85 9.16
C LEU A 192 -20.86 14.30 8.03
N LYS A 193 -20.85 15.60 7.76
CA LYS A 193 -19.90 16.21 6.84
C LYS A 193 -18.87 17.00 7.63
N LEU A 194 -17.63 16.57 7.52
CA LEU A 194 -16.50 17.28 8.09
C LEU A 194 -16.04 18.38 7.13
N GLN A 195 -15.76 19.53 7.68
CA GLN A 195 -15.16 20.66 6.98
C GLN A 195 -13.91 21.12 7.71
N ASN A 196 -12.98 21.72 6.97
CA ASN A 196 -11.73 22.29 7.50
C ASN A 196 -10.95 21.28 8.37
N SER A 197 -10.98 20.01 7.99
CA SER A 197 -10.25 18.96 8.71
C SER A 197 -8.75 19.18 8.61
N GLN A 198 -8.07 19.09 9.75
CA GLN A 198 -6.63 19.24 9.87
C GLN A 198 -6.09 18.25 10.91
N ILE A 199 -4.95 17.65 10.63
CA ILE A 199 -4.22 16.75 11.54
C ILE A 199 -2.92 17.42 11.96
N ALA A 200 -2.65 17.40 13.26
CA ALA A 200 -1.34 17.68 13.83
C ALA A 200 -0.78 16.42 14.48
N ILE A 201 0.52 16.20 14.32
CA ILE A 201 1.23 15.03 14.84
C ILE A 201 2.33 15.54 15.76
N GLU A 202 2.24 15.17 17.02
CA GLU A 202 3.24 15.44 18.05
C GLU A 202 3.89 14.12 18.50
N ALA A 203 4.85 14.16 19.41
CA ALA A 203 5.44 12.96 19.96
C ALA A 203 4.39 12.10 20.68
N GLY A 204 4.02 10.98 20.10
CA GLY A 204 3.07 10.02 20.64
C GLY A 204 1.59 10.45 20.56
N VAL A 205 1.27 11.64 20.03
CA VAL A 205 -0.10 12.19 20.01
C VAL A 205 -0.49 12.64 18.60
N LEU A 206 -1.70 12.28 18.21
CA LEU A 206 -2.36 12.76 17.01
C LEU A 206 -3.56 13.64 17.43
N THR A 207 -3.65 14.83 16.85
CA THR A 207 -4.78 15.75 17.03
C THR A 207 -5.48 15.97 15.70
N LEU A 208 -6.76 15.63 15.62
CA LEU A 208 -7.64 15.96 14.52
C LEU A 208 -8.53 17.14 14.90
N SER A 209 -8.45 18.23 14.16
CA SER A 209 -9.34 19.37 14.26
C SER A 209 -10.25 19.41 13.03
N ALA A 210 -11.55 19.62 13.23
CA ALA A 210 -12.52 19.71 12.14
C ALA A 210 -13.74 20.55 12.56
N ALA A 211 -14.62 20.87 11.62
CA ALA A 211 -15.94 21.39 11.90
C ALA A 211 -17.00 20.42 11.38
N ILE A 212 -17.98 20.10 12.22
CA ILE A 212 -19.15 19.31 11.84
C ILE A 212 -20.20 20.26 11.28
N LEU A 213 -20.61 20.05 10.03
CA LEU A 213 -21.71 20.81 9.44
C LEU A 213 -23.05 20.16 9.81
N ARG A 214 -23.86 20.84 10.59
CA ARG A 214 -25.24 20.44 10.93
C ARG A 214 -26.28 20.96 9.94
N ALA A 215 -27.43 20.32 9.94
CA ALA A 215 -28.59 20.81 9.22
C ALA A 215 -28.88 22.28 9.62
N GLY A 216 -29.07 23.17 8.63
CA GLY A 216 -29.19 24.60 8.85
C GLY A 216 -27.89 25.40 8.73
N GLY A 217 -26.77 24.76 8.37
CA GLY A 217 -25.51 25.45 8.09
C GLY A 217 -24.68 25.80 9.34
N ARG A 218 -25.10 25.41 10.54
CA ARG A 218 -24.31 25.60 11.77
C ARG A 218 -23.06 24.69 11.72
N GLN A 219 -21.92 25.30 11.95
CA GLN A 219 -20.64 24.57 12.10
C GLN A 219 -20.35 24.42 13.61
N ILE A 220 -20.04 23.19 14.00
CA ILE A 220 -19.65 22.84 15.35
C ILE A 220 -18.19 22.42 15.33
N PRO A 221 -17.31 23.12 16.06
CA PRO A 221 -15.92 22.73 16.17
C PRO A 221 -15.80 21.38 16.88
N LEU A 222 -14.92 20.54 16.36
CA LEU A 222 -14.54 19.23 16.87
C LEU A 222 -13.03 19.15 16.95
N VAL A 223 -12.53 18.73 18.11
CA VAL A 223 -11.12 18.36 18.30
C VAL A 223 -11.09 16.96 18.90
N LEU A 224 -10.37 16.04 18.23
CA LEU A 224 -10.04 14.72 18.75
C LEU A 224 -8.55 14.66 18.99
N ARG A 225 -8.13 14.40 20.21
CA ARG A 225 -6.74 14.20 20.59
C ARG A 225 -6.57 12.78 21.14
N THR A 226 -5.55 12.04 20.65
CA THR A 226 -5.35 10.65 21.05
C THR A 226 -3.93 10.19 20.80
N GLY A 227 -3.43 9.26 21.62
CA GLY A 227 -2.30 8.42 21.25
C GLY A 227 -2.76 7.28 20.37
N LEU A 228 -1.82 6.72 19.60
CA LEU A 228 -2.04 5.52 18.79
C LEU A 228 -1.01 4.47 19.14
N ARG A 229 -1.47 3.25 19.42
CA ARG A 229 -0.62 2.12 19.78
C ARG A 229 -1.15 0.83 19.15
N MET A 230 -0.26 -0.07 18.80
CA MET A 230 -0.64 -1.42 18.42
C MET A 230 -0.98 -2.24 19.67
N ALA A 231 -2.21 -2.75 19.74
CA ALA A 231 -2.65 -3.69 20.79
C ALA A 231 -2.22 -5.13 20.45
N SER A 232 -2.11 -5.43 19.15
CA SER A 232 -1.54 -6.65 18.59
C SER A 232 -1.01 -6.34 17.19
N GLY A 233 -0.36 -7.28 16.51
CA GLY A 233 0.11 -7.06 15.12
C GLY A 233 -0.97 -6.62 14.13
N ARG A 234 -2.24 -6.78 14.47
CA ARG A 234 -3.37 -6.41 13.60
C ARG A 234 -4.36 -5.43 14.21
N GLU A 235 -4.24 -5.11 15.50
CA GLU A 235 -5.18 -4.22 16.18
C GLU A 235 -4.52 -2.91 16.58
N LEU A 236 -4.99 -1.81 16.00
CA LEU A 236 -4.66 -0.45 16.43
C LEU A 236 -5.58 -0.03 17.56
N MET A 237 -5.02 0.50 18.63
CA MET A 237 -5.75 1.02 19.78
C MET A 237 -5.54 2.52 19.93
N PHE A 238 -6.62 3.22 20.24
CA PHE A 238 -6.61 4.63 20.61
C PHE A 238 -6.33 4.75 22.10
N GLU A 239 -5.31 5.53 22.45
CA GLU A 239 -4.89 5.74 23.84
C GLU A 239 -5.39 7.10 24.34
N ALA A 240 -6.08 7.06 25.48
CA ALA A 240 -6.63 8.25 26.15
C ALA A 240 -7.28 9.25 25.17
N PRO A 241 -8.24 8.81 24.32
CA PRO A 241 -8.87 9.72 23.38
C PRO A 241 -9.70 10.78 24.11
N GLU A 242 -9.41 12.03 23.80
CA GLU A 242 -10.14 13.21 24.29
C GLU A 242 -10.88 13.82 23.10
N ILE A 243 -12.19 13.99 23.25
CA ILE A 243 -13.04 14.64 22.25
C ILE A 243 -13.64 15.90 22.84
N GLU A 244 -13.31 17.03 22.23
CA GLU A 244 -13.94 18.32 22.51
C GLU A 244 -14.90 18.67 21.37
N MET A 245 -16.13 18.98 21.70
CA MET A 245 -17.16 19.37 20.73
C MET A 245 -17.99 20.52 21.27
N ASP A 246 -18.08 21.63 20.53
CA ASP A 246 -18.79 22.89 20.93
C ASP A 246 -18.28 23.47 22.27
N GLY A 247 -16.95 23.28 22.56
CA GLY A 247 -16.33 23.74 23.81
C GLY A 247 -16.56 22.80 25.02
N GLU A 248 -17.25 21.68 24.83
CA GLU A 248 -17.47 20.69 25.90
C GLU A 248 -16.56 19.50 25.69
N LEU A 249 -15.80 19.14 26.73
CA LEU A 249 -14.97 17.91 26.73
C LEU A 249 -15.89 16.71 26.96
N LYS A 250 -15.94 15.83 25.96
CA LYS A 250 -16.64 14.54 26.01
C LYS A 250 -15.61 13.41 26.15
N SER A 251 -14.99 13.36 27.32
CA SER A 251 -14.07 12.27 27.65
C SER A 251 -14.85 11.16 28.32
N SER A 252 -14.58 9.93 28.06
CA SER A 252 -14.56 8.78 28.96
C SER A 252 -14.97 7.45 28.35
N ASP A 253 -15.87 7.40 27.37
CA ASP A 253 -16.41 6.11 26.90
C ASP A 253 -15.60 5.47 25.77
N PHE A 254 -14.50 6.11 25.34
CA PHE A 254 -13.72 5.70 24.16
C PHE A 254 -12.39 5.01 24.50
N ASN A 255 -12.09 4.84 25.80
CA ASN A 255 -10.88 4.13 26.21
C ASN A 255 -10.92 2.67 25.72
N GLY A 256 -9.86 2.29 25.00
CA GLY A 256 -9.73 0.93 24.45
C GLY A 256 -10.46 0.69 23.13
N PHE A 257 -10.91 1.77 22.44
CA PHE A 257 -11.40 1.62 21.08
C PHE A 257 -10.30 1.05 20.18
N LYS A 258 -10.62 -0.03 19.48
CA LYS A 258 -9.69 -0.76 18.63
C LYS A 258 -10.18 -0.87 17.22
N ILE A 259 -9.24 -0.86 16.30
CA ILE A 259 -9.44 -1.08 14.88
C ILE A 259 -8.68 -2.34 14.46
N ASP A 260 -9.39 -3.35 13.97
CA ASP A 260 -8.80 -4.61 13.46
C ASP A 260 -8.52 -4.47 11.95
N PHE A 261 -7.25 -4.55 11.56
CA PHE A 261 -6.79 -4.50 10.17
C PHE A 261 -7.04 -5.80 9.39
N GLY A 262 -7.46 -6.83 10.07
CA GLY A 262 -7.72 -8.14 9.48
C GLY A 262 -6.53 -9.11 9.58
N PRO A 263 -6.79 -10.41 9.32
CA PRO A 263 -5.82 -11.48 9.58
C PRO A 263 -4.62 -11.48 8.63
N GLU A 264 -4.69 -10.71 7.55
CA GLU A 264 -3.59 -10.63 6.58
C GLU A 264 -2.59 -9.52 6.87
N VAL A 265 -2.84 -8.69 7.89
CA VAL A 265 -1.98 -7.56 8.28
C VAL A 265 -1.24 -7.87 9.56
N GLU A 266 0.05 -7.58 9.60
CA GLU A 266 0.89 -7.68 10.77
C GLU A 266 1.77 -6.45 10.89
N ILE A 267 1.37 -5.50 11.74
CA ILE A 267 2.14 -4.29 12.02
C ILE A 267 3.05 -4.58 13.21
N GLU A 268 4.34 -4.43 13.00
CA GLU A 268 5.39 -4.65 13.98
C GLU A 268 5.66 -3.38 14.79
N GLU A 269 5.58 -2.23 14.13
CA GLU A 269 5.92 -0.95 14.73
C GLU A 269 5.06 0.18 14.16
N LEU A 270 4.55 1.02 15.05
CA LEU A 270 3.87 2.27 14.73
C LEU A 270 4.45 3.39 15.62
N ILE A 271 5.06 4.38 14.99
CA ILE A 271 5.70 5.50 15.69
C ILE A 271 5.04 6.80 15.25
N LEU A 272 4.62 7.60 16.23
CA LEU A 272 4.21 8.99 16.03
C LEU A 272 5.36 9.88 16.49
N SER A 273 6.00 10.54 15.54
CA SER A 273 7.02 11.56 15.77
C SER A 273 6.46 12.94 15.38
N PRO A 274 7.00 14.05 15.88
CA PRO A 274 6.54 15.37 15.47
C PRO A 274 6.54 15.54 13.95
N GLY A 275 5.35 15.74 13.38
CA GLY A 275 5.14 15.93 11.95
C GLY A 275 5.17 14.66 11.09
N GLU A 276 5.31 13.46 11.65
CA GLU A 276 5.43 12.21 10.88
C GLU A 276 4.83 11.00 11.60
N ILE A 277 4.27 10.08 10.80
CA ILE A 277 3.91 8.73 11.22
C ILE A 277 4.78 7.74 10.46
N VAL A 278 5.39 6.81 11.17
CA VAL A 278 6.13 5.67 10.60
C VAL A 278 5.43 4.37 10.98
N CYS A 279 5.15 3.54 10.00
CA CYS A 279 4.57 2.22 10.18
C CYS A 279 5.47 1.18 9.53
N ARG A 280 5.84 0.13 10.26
CA ARG A 280 6.57 -1.03 9.76
C ARG A 280 5.78 -2.30 10.03
N GLY A 281 5.85 -3.23 9.11
CA GLY A 281 5.17 -4.50 9.26
C GLY A 281 5.04 -5.24 7.95
N GLY A 282 4.08 -6.15 7.88
CA GLY A 282 3.84 -6.96 6.71
C GLY A 282 2.37 -7.13 6.39
N ILE A 283 2.13 -7.55 5.17
CA ILE A 283 0.82 -8.02 4.73
C ILE A 283 0.96 -9.34 3.99
N ARG A 284 -0.05 -10.19 4.10
CA ARG A 284 -0.16 -11.41 3.30
C ARG A 284 -1.08 -11.14 2.11
N VAL A 285 -0.50 -11.15 0.92
CA VAL A 285 -1.26 -11.01 -0.33
C VAL A 285 -1.81 -12.38 -0.72
N LEU A 286 -3.13 -12.49 -0.86
CA LEU A 286 -3.81 -13.75 -1.21
C LEU A 286 -3.90 -13.91 -2.74
N PRO A 287 -3.98 -15.16 -3.26
CA PRO A 287 -4.19 -15.46 -4.68
C PRO A 287 -5.45 -14.87 -5.28
#